data_ddc3f96964c4a7419268dfb225a76434
#
_entry.id   ddc3f96964c4a7419268dfb225a76434
#
_cell.length_a   1.000
_cell.length_b   1.000
_cell.length_c   1.000
_cell.angle_alpha   90.00
_cell.angle_beta   90.00
_cell.angle_gamma   90.00
#
_symmetry.space_group_name_H-M   'P 1'
#
loop_
_entity.id
_entity.type
_entity.pdbx_description
1 polymer ?
#
loop_
_entity_poly.entity_id
_entity_poly.type
_entity_poly.pdbx_seq_one_letter_code
_entity_poly.pdbx_strand_id
1 'polypeptide(L)'
;MEKRVHYYVSRKNVLTWLMALCLVGSAVTRIVFACMNGIAAYSNVWSQIVLPVAATLLYVLIALLAGKECFYKTAIPVWLMCIHYAIIPHAFIGEDKLILVMYCAILLLCSVIYTIISSGRVRRPWFLLVIFFSGLTLSLYANHTHGVRIYEESSLPDIFMFAGLILGTLSIRISPANEYHPTWGDRVDGRRIRSLPAISQITPYLMVHRCESNIFFEESIEITNVDRYIRQKRREGLTNFGLVHVILTAYCRALCKFPAINRFIAGQKIYTHGEDIQFCMTVKKEMTVDAPDTVIKLHLNRRDTAEDVYKKFQAAVEEVKNTPLDSGVDNTAGALSMVPGVVLKFVVWLIKLLDYFGLLPKFLLEISPFHASVYFTSMGSLGIEPVYHHLYNLGNMPLFCAFGCKRKEMQLQEDGSVIQRKYVDVKLNVDERIVDGFYYAGFFKHFKRIMAHPENLDTAPEEILNDID
;
A
#
# COMPACT_ATOMS: atom_id res chain seq x y z
N MET A 1 -10.80 20.52 19.29
CA MET A 1 -10.42 20.05 17.95
C MET A 1 -11.31 18.87 17.61
N GLU A 2 -12.32 19.01 16.77
CA GLU A 2 -13.17 17.91 16.33
C GLU A 2 -12.32 16.92 15.53
N LYS A 3 -12.26 15.66 15.98
CA LYS A 3 -11.54 14.61 15.26
C LYS A 3 -12.26 14.38 13.93
N ARG A 4 -11.63 14.73 12.83
CA ARG A 4 -12.09 14.34 11.49
C ARG A 4 -12.15 12.82 11.43
N VAL A 5 -13.18 12.28 10.81
CA VAL A 5 -13.34 10.84 10.59
C VAL A 5 -13.41 10.56 9.11
N HIS A 6 -12.87 9.41 8.70
CA HIS A 6 -12.94 8.95 7.33
C HIS A 6 -13.87 7.74 7.22
N TYR A 7 -14.64 7.70 6.15
CA TYR A 7 -15.53 6.59 5.82
C TYR A 7 -14.87 5.74 4.73
N TYR A 8 -14.92 4.42 4.89
CA TYR A 8 -14.35 3.51 3.91
C TYR A 8 -15.08 2.17 3.88
N VAL A 9 -14.93 1.44 2.77
CA VAL A 9 -15.43 0.07 2.60
C VAL A 9 -14.24 -0.90 2.60
N SER A 10 -14.35 -1.95 3.42
CA SER A 10 -13.31 -2.96 3.53
C SER A 10 -13.66 -4.20 2.69
N ARG A 11 -12.73 -4.63 1.82
CA ARG A 11 -12.85 -5.89 1.07
C ARG A 11 -12.93 -7.14 1.95
N LYS A 12 -12.48 -7.06 3.21
CA LYS A 12 -12.58 -8.14 4.19
C LYS A 12 -13.98 -8.24 4.83
N ASN A 13 -14.87 -7.27 4.57
CA ASN A 13 -16.21 -7.27 5.14
C ASN A 13 -17.16 -8.10 4.26
N VAL A 14 -17.79 -9.10 4.84
CA VAL A 14 -18.79 -9.95 4.18
C VAL A 14 -19.93 -9.11 3.57
N LEU A 15 -20.35 -8.04 4.25
CA LEU A 15 -21.39 -7.14 3.74
C LEU A 15 -21.01 -6.47 2.43
N THR A 16 -19.71 -6.20 2.19
CA THR A 16 -19.22 -5.63 0.92
C THR A 16 -19.44 -6.61 -0.25
N TRP A 17 -19.20 -7.90 -0.01
CA TRP A 17 -19.44 -8.92 -1.03
C TRP A 17 -20.92 -9.20 -1.25
N LEU A 18 -21.73 -9.20 -0.19
CA LEU A 18 -23.18 -9.30 -0.30
C LEU A 18 -23.78 -8.12 -1.08
N MET A 19 -23.29 -6.90 -0.83
CA MET A 19 -23.63 -5.72 -1.64
C MET A 19 -23.32 -5.95 -3.13
N ALA A 20 -22.10 -6.38 -3.44
CA ALA A 20 -21.67 -6.64 -4.81
C ALA A 20 -22.58 -7.71 -5.48
N LEU A 21 -22.89 -8.78 -4.76
CA LEU A 21 -23.78 -9.84 -5.24
C LEU A 21 -25.19 -9.32 -5.54
N CYS A 22 -25.78 -8.51 -4.66
CA CYS A 22 -27.10 -7.92 -4.88
C CYS A 22 -27.10 -6.96 -6.07
N LEU A 23 -26.05 -6.11 -6.20
CA LEU A 23 -25.96 -5.16 -7.32
C LEU A 23 -25.76 -5.87 -8.67
N VAL A 24 -24.92 -6.89 -8.71
CA VAL A 24 -24.76 -7.74 -9.91
C VAL A 24 -26.08 -8.47 -10.21
N GLY A 25 -26.77 -8.98 -9.19
CA GLY A 25 -28.09 -9.60 -9.33
C GLY A 25 -29.13 -8.66 -9.94
N SER A 26 -29.14 -7.38 -9.52
CA SER A 26 -29.99 -6.35 -10.14
C SER A 26 -29.66 -6.14 -11.62
N ALA A 27 -28.41 -6.05 -12.00
CA ALA A 27 -28.00 -5.88 -13.39
C ALA A 27 -28.38 -7.10 -14.25
N VAL A 28 -28.13 -8.31 -13.73
CA VAL A 28 -28.45 -9.57 -14.43
C VAL A 28 -29.95 -9.72 -14.61
N THR A 29 -30.75 -9.49 -13.58
CA THR A 29 -32.22 -9.62 -13.67
C THR A 29 -32.78 -8.60 -14.67
N ARG A 30 -32.29 -7.37 -14.74
CA ARG A 30 -32.69 -6.40 -15.77
C ARG A 30 -32.40 -6.89 -17.18
N ILE A 31 -31.22 -7.45 -17.41
CA ILE A 31 -30.82 -8.00 -18.71
C ILE A 31 -31.71 -9.19 -19.08
N VAL A 32 -31.94 -10.12 -18.14
CA VAL A 32 -32.75 -11.31 -18.35
C VAL A 32 -34.22 -10.91 -18.73
N PHE A 33 -34.82 -10.00 -17.96
CA PHE A 33 -36.17 -9.52 -18.30
C PHE A 33 -36.22 -8.79 -19.64
N ALA A 34 -35.18 -8.01 -19.98
CA ALA A 34 -35.09 -7.37 -21.29
C ALA A 34 -35.03 -8.39 -22.44
N CYS A 35 -34.33 -9.50 -22.23
CA CYS A 35 -34.23 -10.59 -23.20
C CYS A 35 -35.55 -11.35 -23.31
N MET A 36 -36.25 -11.61 -22.19
CA MET A 36 -37.52 -12.35 -22.17
C MET A 36 -38.67 -11.57 -22.80
N ASN A 37 -38.80 -10.28 -22.49
CA ASN A 37 -39.92 -9.45 -22.94
C ASN A 37 -39.68 -8.79 -24.31
N GLY A 38 -38.44 -8.87 -24.81
CA GLY A 38 -38.02 -8.19 -26.02
C GLY A 38 -37.72 -6.70 -25.80
N ILE A 39 -36.71 -6.18 -26.48
CA ILE A 39 -36.27 -4.79 -26.36
C ILE A 39 -37.37 -3.78 -26.76
N ALA A 40 -38.28 -4.19 -27.68
CA ALA A 40 -39.39 -3.37 -28.14
C ALA A 40 -40.45 -3.08 -27.05
N ALA A 41 -40.49 -3.85 -25.97
CA ALA A 41 -41.39 -3.63 -24.83
C ALA A 41 -41.01 -2.41 -23.98
N TYR A 42 -39.79 -1.87 -24.15
CA TYR A 42 -39.27 -0.75 -23.36
C TYR A 42 -39.41 0.57 -24.13
N SER A 43 -40.07 1.55 -23.55
CA SER A 43 -40.26 2.87 -24.15
C SER A 43 -38.91 3.62 -24.34
N ASN A 44 -37.93 3.36 -23.48
CA ASN A 44 -36.57 3.91 -23.58
C ASN A 44 -35.54 2.94 -23.01
N VAL A 45 -34.90 2.17 -23.88
CA VAL A 45 -33.88 1.16 -23.53
C VAL A 45 -32.68 1.77 -22.79
N TRP A 46 -32.31 2.97 -23.15
CA TRP A 46 -31.14 3.63 -22.51
C TRP A 46 -31.42 3.95 -21.05
N SER A 47 -32.52 4.59 -20.71
CA SER A 47 -32.85 4.97 -19.34
C SER A 47 -33.29 3.80 -18.47
N GLN A 48 -33.94 2.79 -19.06
CA GLN A 48 -34.56 1.69 -18.30
C GLN A 48 -33.63 0.49 -18.12
N ILE A 49 -32.70 0.26 -19.03
CA ILE A 49 -31.81 -0.91 -18.99
C ILE A 49 -30.33 -0.49 -18.96
N VAL A 50 -29.87 0.22 -19.99
CA VAL A 50 -28.42 0.42 -20.21
C VAL A 50 -27.80 1.22 -19.08
N LEU A 51 -28.34 2.37 -18.74
CA LEU A 51 -27.78 3.25 -17.72
C LEU A 51 -27.85 2.64 -16.30
N PRO A 52 -28.95 2.03 -15.82
CA PRO A 52 -28.99 1.36 -14.52
C PRO A 52 -28.01 0.18 -14.44
N VAL A 53 -27.87 -0.61 -15.49
CA VAL A 53 -26.90 -1.72 -15.54
C VAL A 53 -25.47 -1.19 -15.49
N ALA A 54 -25.15 -0.19 -16.32
CA ALA A 54 -23.83 0.42 -16.37
C ALA A 54 -23.48 1.10 -15.02
N ALA A 55 -24.41 1.84 -14.42
CA ALA A 55 -24.22 2.49 -13.12
C ALA A 55 -23.99 1.49 -11.99
N THR A 56 -24.76 0.41 -11.92
CA THR A 56 -24.59 -0.65 -10.92
C THR A 56 -23.26 -1.39 -11.06
N LEU A 57 -22.88 -1.74 -12.27
CA LEU A 57 -21.61 -2.41 -12.54
C LEU A 57 -20.41 -1.49 -12.25
N LEU A 58 -20.50 -0.21 -12.64
CA LEU A 58 -19.48 0.79 -12.34
C LEU A 58 -19.33 0.98 -10.83
N TYR A 59 -20.42 1.02 -10.08
CA TYR A 59 -20.41 1.11 -8.64
C TYR A 59 -19.70 -0.09 -7.99
N VAL A 60 -20.05 -1.31 -8.41
CA VAL A 60 -19.38 -2.53 -7.92
C VAL A 60 -17.88 -2.48 -8.23
N LEU A 61 -17.54 -2.08 -9.45
CA LEU A 61 -16.13 -1.93 -9.86
C LEU A 61 -15.38 -0.92 -8.97
N ILE A 62 -15.95 0.25 -8.76
CA ILE A 62 -15.37 1.28 -7.88
C ILE A 62 -15.24 0.75 -6.44
N ALA A 63 -16.27 0.11 -5.90
CA ALA A 63 -16.25 -0.40 -4.53
C ALA A 63 -15.21 -1.50 -4.30
N LEU A 64 -14.95 -2.32 -5.32
CA LEU A 64 -13.99 -3.42 -5.24
C LEU A 64 -12.55 -3.03 -5.59
N LEU A 65 -12.36 -2.10 -6.55
CA LEU A 65 -11.05 -1.74 -7.07
C LEU A 65 -10.48 -0.46 -6.47
N ALA A 66 -11.32 0.53 -6.16
CA ALA A 66 -10.87 1.79 -5.62
C ALA A 66 -10.39 1.68 -4.17
N GLY A 67 -9.46 2.54 -3.79
CA GLY A 67 -9.05 2.72 -2.40
C GLY A 67 -10.16 3.34 -1.53
N LYS A 68 -9.97 3.28 -0.21
CA LYS A 68 -10.98 3.62 0.80
C LYS A 68 -11.58 5.03 0.66
N GLU A 69 -10.80 6.06 0.31
CA GLU A 69 -11.31 7.42 0.17
C GLU A 69 -12.08 7.69 -1.12
N CYS A 70 -11.72 7.01 -2.21
CA CYS A 70 -12.46 7.14 -3.46
C CYS A 70 -13.87 6.61 -3.35
N PHE A 71 -14.11 5.63 -2.49
CA PHE A 71 -15.42 4.99 -2.38
C PHE A 71 -16.51 6.02 -2.11
N TYR A 72 -16.40 6.82 -1.05
CA TYR A 72 -17.51 7.65 -0.68
C TYR A 72 -17.66 8.91 -1.55
N LYS A 73 -16.56 9.44 -2.12
CA LYS A 73 -16.61 10.56 -3.07
C LYS A 73 -17.25 10.18 -4.40
N THR A 74 -17.16 8.92 -4.80
CA THR A 74 -17.69 8.41 -6.07
C THR A 74 -18.93 7.52 -5.89
N ALA A 75 -19.03 6.77 -4.82
CA ALA A 75 -20.13 5.86 -4.56
C ALA A 75 -21.47 6.59 -4.29
N ILE A 76 -21.45 7.71 -3.56
CA ILE A 76 -22.66 8.48 -3.30
C ILE A 76 -23.26 9.06 -4.58
N PRO A 77 -22.52 9.71 -5.48
CA PRO A 77 -23.05 10.10 -6.79
C PRO A 77 -23.60 8.93 -7.60
N VAL A 78 -22.92 7.76 -7.61
CA VAL A 78 -23.40 6.57 -8.30
C VAL A 78 -24.67 6.02 -7.64
N TRP A 79 -24.77 6.02 -6.31
CA TRP A 79 -25.98 5.65 -5.59
C TRP A 79 -27.15 6.57 -5.92
N LEU A 80 -26.91 7.88 -5.99
CA LEU A 80 -27.90 8.85 -6.42
C LEU A 80 -28.38 8.57 -7.85
N MET A 81 -27.46 8.21 -8.76
CA MET A 81 -27.82 7.81 -10.12
C MET A 81 -28.69 6.54 -10.13
N CYS A 82 -28.34 5.52 -9.33
CA CYS A 82 -29.15 4.30 -9.23
C CYS A 82 -30.58 4.61 -8.73
N ILE A 83 -30.74 5.42 -7.70
CA ILE A 83 -32.04 5.88 -7.20
C ILE A 83 -32.76 6.67 -8.27
N HIS A 84 -32.06 7.58 -8.95
CA HIS A 84 -32.60 8.35 -10.06
C HIS A 84 -33.22 7.46 -11.16
N TYR A 85 -32.44 6.47 -11.62
CA TYR A 85 -32.90 5.55 -12.67
C TYR A 85 -34.01 4.56 -12.22
N ALA A 86 -34.13 4.33 -10.92
CA ALA A 86 -35.28 3.55 -10.39
C ALA A 86 -36.56 4.35 -10.35
N ILE A 87 -36.52 5.65 -10.09
CA ILE A 87 -37.68 6.50 -9.85
C ILE A 87 -38.12 7.26 -11.11
N ILE A 88 -37.19 7.74 -11.94
CA ILE A 88 -37.52 8.53 -13.14
C ILE A 88 -38.51 7.85 -14.09
N PRO A 89 -38.38 6.56 -14.44
CA PRO A 89 -39.33 5.92 -15.34
C PRO A 89 -40.77 6.02 -14.82
N HIS A 90 -40.95 5.88 -13.51
CA HIS A 90 -42.27 5.97 -12.89
C HIS A 90 -42.83 7.41 -12.85
N ALA A 91 -41.92 8.41 -12.66
CA ALA A 91 -42.32 9.81 -12.61
C ALA A 91 -42.70 10.40 -13.97
N PHE A 92 -42.13 9.89 -15.08
CA PHE A 92 -42.40 10.40 -16.43
C PHE A 92 -43.48 9.69 -17.19
N ILE A 93 -43.87 8.46 -16.80
CA ILE A 93 -44.93 7.68 -17.45
C ILE A 93 -46.29 7.95 -16.80
N GLY A 94 -46.33 8.32 -15.53
CA GLY A 94 -47.56 8.77 -14.86
C GLY A 94 -47.62 10.30 -14.78
N GLU A 95 -48.80 10.88 -14.99
CA GLU A 95 -49.08 12.30 -14.80
C GLU A 95 -48.99 12.74 -13.32
N ASP A 96 -48.40 11.91 -12.44
CA ASP A 96 -48.40 12.12 -11.01
C ASP A 96 -47.29 13.09 -10.56
N LYS A 97 -47.66 14.35 -10.46
CA LYS A 97 -46.77 15.42 -9.98
C LYS A 97 -46.24 15.18 -8.57
N LEU A 98 -46.94 14.38 -7.75
CA LEU A 98 -46.50 14.06 -6.40
C LEU A 98 -45.23 13.23 -6.39
N ILE A 99 -45.11 12.22 -7.24
CA ILE A 99 -43.92 11.38 -7.38
C ILE A 99 -42.73 12.22 -7.81
N LEU A 100 -42.93 13.15 -8.76
CA LEU A 100 -41.88 14.05 -9.22
C LEU A 100 -41.37 14.98 -8.10
N VAL A 101 -42.31 15.55 -7.32
CA VAL A 101 -41.96 16.42 -6.18
C VAL A 101 -41.20 15.63 -5.11
N MET A 102 -41.68 14.43 -4.76
CA MET A 102 -40.97 13.57 -3.77
C MET A 102 -39.59 13.17 -4.25
N TYR A 103 -39.42 12.86 -5.53
CA TYR A 103 -38.14 12.57 -6.14
C TYR A 103 -37.17 13.78 -6.04
N CYS A 104 -37.62 14.99 -6.40
CA CYS A 104 -36.83 16.21 -6.27
C CYS A 104 -36.45 16.50 -4.81
N ALA A 105 -37.38 16.27 -3.86
CA ALA A 105 -37.10 16.42 -2.44
C ALA A 105 -36.01 15.44 -1.94
N ILE A 106 -36.08 14.17 -2.38
CA ILE A 106 -35.08 13.16 -2.06
C ILE A 106 -33.71 13.55 -2.64
N LEU A 107 -33.62 14.00 -3.89
CA LEU A 107 -32.38 14.45 -4.51
C LEU A 107 -31.78 15.65 -3.76
N LEU A 108 -32.60 16.64 -3.39
CA LEU A 108 -32.16 17.78 -2.60
C LEU A 108 -31.61 17.33 -1.25
N LEU A 109 -32.36 16.50 -0.54
CA LEU A 109 -31.92 15.92 0.75
C LEU A 109 -30.59 15.17 0.60
N CYS A 110 -30.47 14.33 -0.43
CA CYS A 110 -29.24 13.59 -0.73
C CYS A 110 -28.06 14.52 -0.98
N SER A 111 -28.26 15.62 -1.73
CA SER A 111 -27.18 16.58 -2.03
C SER A 111 -26.71 17.32 -0.76
N VAL A 112 -27.65 17.73 0.10
CA VAL A 112 -27.34 18.36 1.39
C VAL A 112 -26.54 17.39 2.28
N ILE A 113 -26.99 16.16 2.40
CA ILE A 113 -26.35 15.13 3.20
C ILE A 113 -24.96 14.78 2.65
N TYR A 114 -24.81 14.67 1.33
CA TYR A 114 -23.51 14.49 0.69
C TYR A 114 -22.53 15.61 1.07
N THR A 115 -23.00 16.86 1.07
CA THR A 115 -22.18 18.01 1.48
C THR A 115 -21.74 17.90 2.94
N ILE A 116 -22.64 17.51 3.85
CA ILE A 116 -22.35 17.31 5.26
C ILE A 116 -21.33 16.19 5.47
N ILE A 117 -21.50 15.04 4.80
CA ILE A 117 -20.57 13.91 4.89
C ILE A 117 -19.21 14.30 4.34
N SER A 118 -19.17 14.98 3.19
CA SER A 118 -17.91 15.41 2.58
C SER A 118 -17.12 16.36 3.47
N SER A 119 -17.78 17.03 4.41
CA SER A 119 -17.14 17.86 5.43
C SER A 119 -16.59 17.08 6.63
N GLY A 120 -16.82 15.76 6.71
CA GLY A 120 -16.35 14.89 7.78
C GLY A 120 -17.01 15.08 9.14
N ARG A 121 -18.16 15.80 9.19
CA ARG A 121 -18.88 16.12 10.44
C ARG A 121 -19.79 15.00 10.95
N VAL A 122 -20.22 14.11 10.08
CA VAL A 122 -21.15 13.03 10.44
C VAL A 122 -20.38 11.76 10.79
N ARG A 123 -20.59 11.23 11.98
CA ARG A 123 -19.89 10.04 12.48
C ARG A 123 -20.44 8.71 11.98
N ARG A 124 -21.72 8.64 11.57
CA ARG A 124 -22.35 7.40 11.08
C ARG A 124 -23.32 7.70 9.95
N PRO A 125 -23.26 6.97 8.83
CA PRO A 125 -24.10 7.25 7.66
C PRO A 125 -25.50 6.63 7.76
N TRP A 126 -26.09 6.55 8.95
CA TRP A 126 -27.42 5.96 9.16
C TRP A 126 -28.52 6.63 8.33
N PHE A 127 -28.38 7.93 8.04
CA PHE A 127 -29.31 8.68 7.22
C PHE A 127 -29.36 8.16 5.75
N LEU A 128 -28.28 7.54 5.22
CA LEU A 128 -28.31 6.91 3.91
C LEU A 128 -29.30 5.75 3.87
N LEU A 129 -29.46 5.01 4.97
CA LEU A 129 -30.47 3.97 5.09
C LEU A 129 -31.89 4.53 4.95
N VAL A 130 -32.16 5.67 5.59
CA VAL A 130 -33.46 6.34 5.51
C VAL A 130 -33.75 6.73 4.06
N ILE A 131 -32.75 7.28 3.36
CA ILE A 131 -32.90 7.69 1.94
C ILE A 131 -33.18 6.48 1.05
N PHE A 132 -32.42 5.39 1.24
CA PHE A 132 -32.60 4.19 0.43
C PHE A 132 -33.95 3.52 0.69
N PHE A 133 -34.38 3.43 1.96
CA PHE A 133 -35.71 2.92 2.28
C PHE A 133 -36.83 3.81 1.72
N SER A 134 -36.66 5.14 1.78
CA SER A 134 -37.61 6.07 1.17
C SER A 134 -37.70 5.90 -0.35
N GLY A 135 -36.53 5.76 -1.01
CA GLY A 135 -36.45 5.49 -2.44
C GLY A 135 -37.09 4.18 -2.84
N LEU A 136 -36.85 3.10 -2.08
CA LEU A 136 -37.50 1.80 -2.30
C LEU A 136 -39.02 1.88 -2.12
N THR A 137 -39.47 2.53 -1.03
CA THR A 137 -40.90 2.70 -0.76
C THR A 137 -41.61 3.46 -1.89
N LEU A 138 -40.97 4.55 -2.39
CA LEU A 138 -41.48 5.32 -3.51
C LEU A 138 -41.53 4.50 -4.80
N SER A 139 -40.50 3.72 -5.09
CA SER A 139 -40.48 2.86 -6.28
C SER A 139 -41.58 1.81 -6.23
N LEU A 140 -41.79 1.15 -5.07
CA LEU A 140 -42.81 0.16 -4.86
C LEU A 140 -44.25 0.80 -4.93
N TYR A 141 -44.41 1.99 -4.35
CA TYR A 141 -45.66 2.73 -4.40
C TYR A 141 -46.02 3.12 -5.84
N ALA A 142 -45.08 3.64 -6.60
CA ALA A 142 -45.29 4.01 -8.00
C ALA A 142 -45.66 2.78 -8.85
N ASN A 143 -45.03 1.65 -8.63
CA ASN A 143 -45.40 0.39 -9.29
C ASN A 143 -46.84 -0.06 -8.96
N HIS A 144 -47.24 0.11 -7.70
CA HIS A 144 -48.55 -0.33 -7.25
C HIS A 144 -49.71 0.58 -7.75
N THR A 145 -49.53 1.91 -7.70
CA THR A 145 -50.59 2.87 -7.97
C THR A 145 -50.84 3.11 -9.46
N HIS A 146 -49.80 3.08 -10.29
CA HIS A 146 -49.94 3.46 -11.69
C HIS A 146 -50.10 2.29 -12.66
N GLY A 147 -50.02 1.04 -12.16
CA GLY A 147 -50.14 -0.13 -13.03
C GLY A 147 -49.14 -0.12 -14.19
N VAL A 148 -48.12 0.74 -14.09
CA VAL A 148 -47.05 0.86 -15.08
C VAL A 148 -46.21 -0.37 -14.94
N ARG A 149 -46.65 -1.42 -15.57
CA ARG A 149 -45.92 -2.67 -15.71
C ARG A 149 -44.75 -2.44 -16.67
N ILE A 150 -43.73 -1.71 -16.16
CA ILE A 150 -42.44 -1.62 -16.88
C ILE A 150 -41.82 -3.00 -16.92
N TYR A 151 -42.12 -3.80 -15.92
CA TYR A 151 -41.79 -5.23 -15.82
C TYR A 151 -43.10 -5.95 -15.47
N GLU A 152 -43.67 -6.68 -16.41
CA GLU A 152 -44.95 -7.37 -16.17
C GLU A 152 -44.92 -8.35 -15.00
N GLU A 153 -43.72 -8.71 -14.49
CA GLU A 153 -43.59 -9.75 -13.49
C GLU A 153 -42.84 -9.40 -12.20
N SER A 154 -42.07 -8.34 -12.05
CA SER A 154 -41.48 -8.06 -10.74
C SER A 154 -40.71 -6.74 -10.58
N SER A 155 -40.85 -6.16 -9.41
CA SER A 155 -39.89 -5.18 -8.81
C SER A 155 -38.57 -5.81 -8.39
N LEU A 156 -38.28 -7.04 -8.81
CA LEU A 156 -37.11 -7.81 -8.37
C LEU A 156 -35.76 -7.10 -8.63
N PRO A 157 -35.50 -6.52 -9.81
CA PRO A 157 -34.26 -5.77 -10.05
C PRO A 157 -34.07 -4.59 -9.10
N ASP A 158 -35.13 -3.88 -8.78
CA ASP A 158 -35.10 -2.73 -7.90
C ASP A 158 -34.88 -3.15 -6.44
N ILE A 159 -35.53 -4.23 -6.01
CA ILE A 159 -35.34 -4.82 -4.69
C ILE A 159 -33.84 -5.21 -4.51
N PHE A 160 -33.25 -5.89 -5.48
CA PHE A 160 -31.82 -6.25 -5.44
C PHE A 160 -30.93 -5.02 -5.43
N MET A 161 -31.24 -3.99 -6.21
CA MET A 161 -30.47 -2.76 -6.23
C MET A 161 -30.50 -2.07 -4.85
N PHE A 162 -31.68 -1.85 -4.29
CA PHE A 162 -31.83 -1.19 -2.98
C PHE A 162 -31.24 -2.04 -1.83
N ALA A 163 -31.42 -3.36 -1.87
CA ALA A 163 -30.78 -4.25 -0.92
C ALA A 163 -29.24 -4.13 -0.99
N GLY A 164 -28.66 -4.08 -2.19
CA GLY A 164 -27.24 -3.84 -2.39
C GLY A 164 -26.79 -2.50 -1.85
N LEU A 165 -27.53 -1.43 -2.06
CA LEU A 165 -27.20 -0.09 -1.55
C LEU A 165 -27.28 -0.03 -0.01
N ILE A 166 -28.29 -0.68 0.59
CA ILE A 166 -28.42 -0.80 2.05
C ILE A 166 -27.22 -1.57 2.64
N LEU A 167 -26.91 -2.74 2.06
CA LEU A 167 -25.75 -3.53 2.49
C LEU A 167 -24.44 -2.77 2.32
N GLY A 168 -24.29 -2.01 1.23
CA GLY A 168 -23.17 -1.12 1.01
C GLY A 168 -23.03 -0.07 2.10
N THR A 169 -24.13 0.55 2.51
CA THR A 169 -24.16 1.53 3.60
C THR A 169 -23.76 0.90 4.93
N LEU A 170 -24.28 -0.28 5.24
CA LEU A 170 -23.90 -1.03 6.44
C LEU A 170 -22.44 -1.51 6.43
N SER A 171 -21.87 -1.69 5.26
CA SER A 171 -20.48 -2.08 5.11
C SER A 171 -19.48 -0.94 5.37
N ILE A 172 -19.93 0.33 5.39
CA ILE A 172 -19.07 1.49 5.61
C ILE A 172 -18.48 1.44 7.02
N ARG A 173 -17.15 1.60 7.09
CA ARG A 173 -16.37 1.68 8.32
C ARG A 173 -15.97 3.12 8.60
N ILE A 174 -15.75 3.41 9.87
CA ILE A 174 -15.31 4.72 10.37
C ILE A 174 -13.95 4.52 11.01
N SER A 175 -12.97 5.34 10.65
CA SER A 175 -11.68 5.35 11.32
C SER A 175 -11.23 6.78 11.68
N PRO A 176 -10.31 6.93 12.65
CA PRO A 176 -9.74 8.23 13.00
C PRO A 176 -9.08 8.89 11.80
N ALA A 177 -9.13 10.23 11.74
CA ALA A 177 -8.55 11.00 10.65
C ALA A 177 -7.02 10.87 10.53
N ASN A 178 -6.36 10.40 11.61
CA ASN A 178 -4.92 10.23 11.65
C ASN A 178 -4.43 8.90 11.03
N GLU A 179 -5.34 7.96 10.71
CA GLU A 179 -4.96 6.75 10.00
C GLU A 179 -4.92 7.03 8.50
N TYR A 180 -3.79 6.67 7.87
CA TYR A 180 -3.69 6.73 6.42
C TYR A 180 -4.67 5.76 5.77
N HIS A 181 -5.44 6.27 4.81
CA HIS A 181 -6.34 5.46 3.99
C HIS A 181 -5.88 5.47 2.54
N PRO A 182 -5.69 4.29 1.91
CA PRO A 182 -5.30 4.21 0.51
C PRO A 182 -6.26 4.98 -0.39
N THR A 183 -5.71 5.83 -1.23
CA THR A 183 -6.42 6.62 -2.23
C THR A 183 -6.25 6.02 -3.63
N TRP A 184 -6.98 6.56 -4.61
CA TRP A 184 -6.82 6.12 -6.00
C TRP A 184 -5.37 6.27 -6.48
N GLY A 185 -4.83 5.18 -7.03
CA GLY A 185 -3.46 5.15 -7.53
C GLY A 185 -2.40 4.80 -6.50
N ASP A 186 -2.79 4.51 -5.25
CA ASP A 186 -1.90 3.89 -4.27
C ASP A 186 -1.76 2.39 -4.55
N ARG A 187 -0.60 1.86 -4.15
CA ARG A 187 -0.27 0.46 -4.29
C ARG A 187 -0.54 -0.29 -2.98
N VAL A 188 -0.55 -1.62 -3.07
CA VAL A 188 -0.66 -2.49 -1.88
C VAL A 188 0.56 -2.33 -0.96
N ASP A 189 1.71 -2.03 -1.55
CA ASP A 189 3.02 -1.89 -0.90
C ASP A 189 3.41 -0.43 -0.60
N GLY A 190 2.59 0.58 -0.97
CA GLY A 190 2.94 1.95 -0.65
C GLY A 190 1.94 3.01 -1.09
N ARG A 191 2.05 4.18 -0.46
CA ARG A 191 1.29 5.39 -0.75
C ARG A 191 1.98 6.20 -1.86
N ARG A 192 1.22 6.63 -2.86
CA ARG A 192 1.74 7.52 -3.91
C ARG A 192 1.96 8.93 -3.34
N ILE A 193 3.12 9.52 -3.64
CA ILE A 193 3.43 10.93 -3.34
C ILE A 193 2.96 11.79 -4.51
N ARG A 194 2.13 12.81 -4.21
CA ARG A 194 1.47 13.66 -5.22
C ARG A 194 1.95 15.10 -5.19
N SER A 195 2.47 15.56 -4.05
CA SER A 195 2.85 16.97 -3.81
C SER A 195 4.31 17.29 -4.11
N LEU A 196 5.01 16.43 -4.87
CA LEU A 196 6.39 16.65 -5.28
C LEU A 196 6.53 17.80 -6.28
N PRO A 197 7.68 18.51 -6.30
CA PRO A 197 8.01 19.46 -7.34
C PRO A 197 7.92 18.83 -8.74
N ALA A 198 7.55 19.62 -9.75
CA ALA A 198 7.34 19.12 -11.11
C ALA A 198 8.53 18.35 -11.68
N ILE A 199 9.75 18.83 -11.43
CA ILE A 199 10.97 18.16 -11.89
C ILE A 199 11.10 16.76 -11.29
N SER A 200 10.84 16.58 -10.00
CA SER A 200 10.90 15.27 -9.34
C SER A 200 9.84 14.31 -9.88
N GLN A 201 8.67 14.81 -10.29
CA GLN A 201 7.63 13.98 -10.91
C GLN A 201 7.99 13.52 -12.33
N ILE A 202 8.79 14.31 -13.05
CA ILE A 202 9.21 14.01 -14.42
C ILE A 202 10.45 13.10 -14.45
N THR A 203 11.34 13.22 -13.47
CA THR A 203 12.61 12.48 -13.40
C THR A 203 12.47 10.97 -13.61
N PRO A 204 11.45 10.25 -13.05
CA PRO A 204 11.26 8.82 -13.33
C PRO A 204 10.93 8.48 -14.79
N TYR A 205 10.49 9.44 -15.58
CA TYR A 205 10.26 9.28 -17.02
C TYR A 205 11.51 9.55 -17.85
N LEU A 206 12.41 10.39 -17.37
CA LEU A 206 13.70 10.68 -18.02
C LEU A 206 14.70 9.56 -17.75
N MET A 207 14.76 9.06 -16.52
CA MET A 207 15.59 7.93 -16.11
C MET A 207 14.67 6.73 -15.86
N VAL A 208 14.44 5.93 -16.90
CA VAL A 208 13.46 4.82 -16.85
C VAL A 208 13.99 3.64 -16.05
N HIS A 209 15.27 3.31 -16.21
CA HIS A 209 15.91 2.17 -15.58
C HIS A 209 16.69 2.61 -14.32
N ARG A 210 16.73 1.74 -13.31
CA ARG A 210 17.49 2.02 -12.07
C ARG A 210 18.99 2.14 -12.32
N CYS A 211 19.52 1.42 -13.27
CA CYS A 211 20.93 1.53 -13.65
C CYS A 211 21.32 2.92 -14.19
N GLU A 212 20.36 3.69 -14.69
CA GLU A 212 20.57 5.06 -15.17
C GLU A 212 20.54 6.09 -14.05
N SER A 213 19.90 5.74 -12.92
CA SER A 213 19.68 6.62 -11.77
C SER A 213 20.55 6.28 -10.55
N ASN A 214 21.56 5.44 -10.73
CA ASN A 214 22.42 5.00 -9.65
C ASN A 214 23.38 6.10 -9.21
N ILE A 215 23.38 6.40 -7.90
CA ILE A 215 24.46 7.15 -7.26
C ILE A 215 25.19 6.22 -6.29
N PHE A 216 26.51 6.34 -6.26
CA PHE A 216 27.39 5.54 -5.42
C PHE A 216 27.94 6.39 -4.27
N PHE A 217 27.73 5.94 -3.04
CA PHE A 217 28.28 6.55 -1.85
C PHE A 217 29.24 5.58 -1.14
N GLU A 218 30.33 6.12 -0.63
CA GLU A 218 31.24 5.40 0.23
C GLU A 218 31.41 6.18 1.54
N GLU A 219 31.22 5.49 2.65
CA GLU A 219 31.23 6.10 3.97
C GLU A 219 32.01 5.22 4.96
N SER A 220 32.90 5.86 5.74
CA SER A 220 33.55 5.24 6.88
C SER A 220 32.79 5.62 8.15
N ILE A 221 32.35 4.65 8.91
CA ILE A 221 31.56 4.84 10.12
C ILE A 221 32.37 4.40 11.31
N GLU A 222 32.61 5.31 12.26
CA GLU A 222 33.25 4.94 13.54
C GLU A 222 32.30 4.06 14.37
N ILE A 223 32.82 2.93 14.80
CA ILE A 223 32.06 1.92 15.57
C ILE A 223 32.68 1.63 16.95
N THR A 224 33.59 2.47 17.45
CA THR A 224 34.26 2.27 18.75
C THR A 224 33.21 2.17 19.89
N ASN A 225 32.26 3.09 19.93
CA ASN A 225 31.18 3.10 20.91
C ASN A 225 30.18 1.97 20.63
N VAL A 226 29.87 1.70 19.37
CA VAL A 226 29.02 0.59 18.95
C VAL A 226 29.54 -0.75 19.45
N ASP A 227 30.83 -1.01 19.34
CA ASP A 227 31.47 -2.24 19.85
C ASP A 227 31.33 -2.37 21.38
N ARG A 228 31.40 -1.24 22.11
CA ARG A 228 31.16 -1.22 23.56
C ARG A 228 29.70 -1.53 23.88
N TYR A 229 28.79 -0.89 23.18
CA TYR A 229 27.36 -1.10 23.33
C TYR A 229 26.94 -2.55 22.99
N ILE A 230 27.46 -3.15 21.94
CA ILE A 230 27.21 -4.56 21.60
C ILE A 230 27.65 -5.48 22.73
N ARG A 231 28.84 -5.24 23.31
CA ARG A 231 29.32 -6.06 24.44
C ARG A 231 28.47 -5.91 25.70
N GLN A 232 27.94 -4.71 25.94
CA GLN A 232 26.99 -4.46 27.01
C GLN A 232 25.68 -5.24 26.78
N LYS A 233 25.06 -5.12 25.61
CA LYS A 233 23.82 -5.83 25.26
C LYS A 233 23.94 -7.35 25.36
N ARG A 234 25.09 -7.90 24.99
CA ARG A 234 25.36 -9.35 25.15
C ARG A 234 25.43 -9.76 26.63
N ARG A 235 25.95 -8.91 27.51
CA ARG A 235 25.96 -9.16 28.97
C ARG A 235 24.54 -9.04 29.57
N GLU A 236 23.70 -8.22 28.99
CA GLU A 236 22.29 -8.04 29.37
C GLU A 236 21.39 -9.21 28.89
N GLY A 237 21.94 -10.20 28.17
CA GLY A 237 21.21 -11.41 27.76
C GLY A 237 20.93 -11.52 26.25
N LEU A 238 21.24 -10.50 25.44
CA LEU A 238 21.07 -10.55 23.99
C LEU A 238 22.31 -11.20 23.33
N THR A 239 22.48 -12.50 23.51
CA THR A 239 23.73 -13.26 23.21
C THR A 239 24.22 -13.09 21.76
N ASN A 240 23.31 -13.07 20.80
CA ASN A 240 23.60 -12.93 19.36
C ASN A 240 23.57 -11.48 18.87
N PHE A 241 23.45 -10.49 19.77
CA PHE A 241 23.40 -9.08 19.38
C PHE A 241 24.69 -8.67 18.69
N GLY A 242 24.61 -8.04 17.52
CA GLY A 242 25.77 -7.70 16.70
C GLY A 242 25.59 -6.39 15.93
N LEU A 243 26.61 -6.05 15.13
CA LEU A 243 26.65 -4.81 14.36
C LEU A 243 25.43 -4.63 13.45
N VAL A 244 24.93 -5.72 12.83
CA VAL A 244 23.74 -5.66 11.96
C VAL A 244 22.53 -5.10 12.69
N HIS A 245 22.27 -5.52 13.92
CA HIS A 245 21.13 -5.04 14.71
C HIS A 245 21.23 -3.53 14.99
N VAL A 246 22.44 -3.05 15.30
CA VAL A 246 22.68 -1.62 15.53
C VAL A 246 22.48 -0.82 14.24
N ILE A 247 23.02 -1.29 13.10
CA ILE A 247 22.84 -0.63 11.80
C ILE A 247 21.36 -0.57 11.41
N LEU A 248 20.63 -1.68 11.55
CA LEU A 248 19.19 -1.72 11.23
C LEU A 248 18.39 -0.76 12.10
N THR A 249 18.65 -0.75 13.42
CA THR A 249 17.95 0.16 14.34
C THR A 249 18.32 1.62 14.06
N ALA A 250 19.59 1.89 13.81
CA ALA A 250 20.07 3.24 13.47
C ALA A 250 19.45 3.74 12.14
N TYR A 251 19.29 2.86 11.17
CA TYR A 251 18.61 3.18 9.92
C TYR A 251 17.12 3.53 10.18
N CYS A 252 16.40 2.71 10.93
CA CYS A 252 15.00 3.00 11.32
C CYS A 252 14.90 4.35 12.05
N ARG A 253 15.85 4.63 12.94
CA ARG A 253 15.93 5.89 13.69
C ARG A 253 16.24 7.09 12.79
N ALA A 254 17.13 6.94 11.82
CA ALA A 254 17.44 7.99 10.86
C ALA A 254 16.24 8.34 9.96
N LEU A 255 15.38 7.37 9.63
CA LEU A 255 14.14 7.58 8.88
C LEU A 255 13.10 8.38 9.66
N CYS A 256 13.21 8.50 10.98
CA CYS A 256 12.33 9.39 11.75
C CYS A 256 12.52 10.85 11.34
N LYS A 257 13.73 11.25 10.96
CA LYS A 257 14.06 12.61 10.51
C LYS A 257 14.12 12.76 9.00
N PHE A 258 14.42 11.67 8.29
CA PHE A 258 14.60 11.63 6.83
C PHE A 258 13.64 10.60 6.19
N PRO A 259 12.31 10.79 6.31
CA PRO A 259 11.33 9.79 5.87
C PRO A 259 11.33 9.54 4.36
N ALA A 260 11.79 10.50 3.56
CA ALA A 260 11.81 10.36 2.10
C ALA A 260 12.81 9.31 1.59
N ILE A 261 13.77 8.85 2.41
CA ILE A 261 14.63 7.70 2.07
C ILE A 261 13.82 6.39 1.93
N ASN A 262 12.64 6.30 2.58
CA ASN A 262 11.75 5.15 2.46
C ASN A 262 10.79 5.23 1.26
N ARG A 263 11.11 6.08 0.27
CA ARG A 263 10.40 6.16 -1.01
C ARG A 263 10.92 5.11 -1.98
N PHE A 264 10.10 4.79 -2.98
CA PHE A 264 10.46 3.92 -4.08
C PHE A 264 9.79 4.34 -5.40
N ILE A 265 10.32 3.84 -6.50
CA ILE A 265 9.78 4.06 -7.84
C ILE A 265 9.08 2.80 -8.34
N ALA A 266 7.83 2.94 -8.74
CA ALA A 266 7.09 1.90 -9.45
C ALA A 266 6.16 2.53 -10.49
N GLY A 267 6.08 1.95 -11.69
CA GLY A 267 5.27 2.52 -12.78
C GLY A 267 5.61 3.98 -13.09
N GLN A 268 6.89 4.37 -12.97
CA GLN A 268 7.40 5.73 -13.18
C GLN A 268 6.74 6.78 -12.27
N LYS A 269 6.29 6.37 -11.11
CA LYS A 269 5.72 7.23 -10.05
C LYS A 269 6.44 6.99 -8.74
N ILE A 270 6.43 7.99 -7.89
CA ILE A 270 7.09 7.97 -6.59
C ILE A 270 6.07 7.57 -5.53
N TYR A 271 6.44 6.58 -4.72
CA TYR A 271 5.68 6.07 -3.59
C TYR A 271 6.51 6.08 -2.32
N THR A 272 5.88 5.94 -1.18
CA THR A 272 6.54 5.69 0.11
C THR A 272 5.93 4.48 0.79
N HIS A 273 6.77 3.67 1.44
CA HIS A 273 6.32 2.59 2.32
C HIS A 273 5.74 3.11 3.66
N GLY A 274 5.92 4.41 3.93
CA GLY A 274 5.42 5.05 5.16
C GLY A 274 6.12 4.55 6.41
N GLU A 275 5.37 3.95 7.32
CA GLU A 275 5.90 3.42 8.59
C GLU A 275 6.56 2.04 8.46
N ASP A 276 6.23 1.29 7.41
CA ASP A 276 6.80 -0.03 7.15
C ASP A 276 8.17 0.09 6.51
N ILE A 277 9.19 -0.43 7.16
CA ILE A 277 10.56 -0.44 6.67
C ILE A 277 10.93 -1.88 6.36
N GLN A 278 11.04 -2.19 5.08
CA GLN A 278 11.26 -3.54 4.60
C GLN A 278 12.74 -3.75 4.32
N PHE A 279 13.38 -4.59 5.13
CA PHE A 279 14.77 -4.99 4.95
C PHE A 279 14.86 -6.35 4.29
N CYS A 280 15.67 -6.45 3.25
CA CYS A 280 16.09 -7.73 2.71
C CYS A 280 17.57 -7.96 3.04
N MET A 281 17.92 -9.20 3.34
CA MET A 281 19.29 -9.61 3.60
C MET A 281 19.51 -11.05 3.16
N THR A 282 20.64 -11.31 2.49
CA THR A 282 21.05 -12.68 2.20
C THR A 282 21.69 -13.31 3.45
N VAL A 283 21.23 -14.50 3.79
CA VAL A 283 21.78 -15.31 4.88
C VAL A 283 22.10 -16.69 4.32
N LYS A 284 23.32 -17.18 4.60
CA LYS A 284 23.68 -18.58 4.33
C LYS A 284 23.24 -19.46 5.49
N LYS A 285 22.61 -20.59 5.18
CA LYS A 285 22.25 -21.60 6.19
C LYS A 285 23.50 -22.25 6.78
N GLU A 286 24.51 -22.48 5.95
CA GLU A 286 25.81 -23.02 6.32
C GLU A 286 26.93 -22.16 5.72
N MET A 287 28.04 -22.01 6.44
CA MET A 287 29.17 -21.22 5.97
C MET A 287 30.09 -22.04 5.05
N THR A 288 29.48 -22.65 4.02
CA THR A 288 30.16 -23.39 2.96
C THR A 288 29.96 -22.71 1.61
N VAL A 289 30.87 -22.96 0.67
CA VAL A 289 30.80 -22.35 -0.68
C VAL A 289 29.55 -22.83 -1.41
N ASP A 290 29.18 -24.09 -1.22
CA ASP A 290 28.06 -24.75 -1.94
C ASP A 290 26.71 -24.56 -1.24
N ALA A 291 26.69 -23.94 -0.04
CA ALA A 291 25.43 -23.68 0.67
C ALA A 291 24.57 -22.67 -0.09
N PRO A 292 23.29 -22.96 -0.32
CA PRO A 292 22.39 -22.03 -0.99
C PRO A 292 22.21 -20.74 -0.18
N ASP A 293 22.14 -19.62 -0.91
CA ASP A 293 21.81 -18.34 -0.33
C ASP A 293 20.30 -18.22 -0.12
N THR A 294 19.87 -17.87 1.08
CA THR A 294 18.46 -17.61 1.40
C THR A 294 18.29 -16.13 1.73
N VAL A 295 17.23 -15.53 1.22
CA VAL A 295 16.91 -14.13 1.53
C VAL A 295 15.89 -14.10 2.65
N ILE A 296 16.19 -13.34 3.70
CA ILE A 296 15.24 -12.96 4.74
C ILE A 296 14.67 -11.59 4.43
N LYS A 297 13.37 -11.42 4.65
CA LYS A 297 12.68 -10.13 4.59
C LYS A 297 12.11 -9.79 5.95
N LEU A 298 12.48 -8.61 6.47
CA LEU A 298 12.08 -8.12 7.78
C LEU A 298 11.22 -6.88 7.64
N HIS A 299 10.15 -6.81 8.42
CA HIS A 299 9.31 -5.62 8.57
C HIS A 299 9.64 -4.93 9.89
N LEU A 300 10.29 -3.78 9.80
CA LEU A 300 10.63 -2.95 10.95
C LEU A 300 9.81 -1.66 10.93
N ASN A 301 9.71 -1.03 12.09
CA ASN A 301 9.04 0.25 12.27
C ASN A 301 10.04 1.30 12.76
N ARG A 302 9.79 2.56 12.45
CA ARG A 302 10.60 3.69 12.93
C ARG A 302 10.66 3.80 14.46
N ARG A 303 9.69 3.22 15.18
CA ARG A 303 9.62 3.18 16.65
C ARG A 303 10.36 2.03 17.28
N ASP A 304 10.79 1.04 16.49
CA ASP A 304 11.46 -0.14 17.01
C ASP A 304 12.76 0.24 17.75
N THR A 305 12.95 -0.35 18.92
CA THR A 305 14.18 -0.25 19.73
C THR A 305 15.19 -1.29 19.28
N ALA A 306 16.42 -1.20 19.80
CA ALA A 306 17.46 -2.18 19.50
C ALA A 306 17.06 -3.60 19.92
N GLU A 307 16.30 -3.74 20.99
CA GLU A 307 15.77 -5.02 21.47
C GLU A 307 14.65 -5.55 20.55
N ASP A 308 13.75 -4.67 20.09
CA ASP A 308 12.67 -5.06 19.16
C ASP A 308 13.25 -5.54 17.83
N VAL A 309 14.22 -4.82 17.29
CA VAL A 309 14.93 -5.23 16.06
C VAL A 309 15.66 -6.55 16.26
N TYR A 310 16.31 -6.76 17.39
CA TYR A 310 16.95 -8.03 17.73
C TYR A 310 15.96 -9.19 17.74
N LYS A 311 14.82 -9.03 18.43
CA LYS A 311 13.77 -10.08 18.51
C LYS A 311 13.21 -10.43 17.12
N LYS A 312 12.87 -9.41 16.33
CA LYS A 312 12.35 -9.59 14.97
C LYS A 312 13.38 -10.29 14.06
N PHE A 313 14.64 -9.89 14.15
CA PHE A 313 15.72 -10.48 13.37
C PHE A 313 15.97 -11.95 13.74
N GLN A 314 16.04 -12.25 15.05
CA GLN A 314 16.22 -13.63 15.52
C GLN A 314 15.07 -14.54 15.08
N ALA A 315 13.82 -14.06 15.20
CA ALA A 315 12.65 -14.81 14.76
C ALA A 315 12.74 -15.16 13.25
N ALA A 316 13.12 -14.21 12.40
CA ALA A 316 13.27 -14.45 10.98
C ALA A 316 14.44 -15.41 10.65
N VAL A 317 15.54 -15.33 11.38
CA VAL A 317 16.67 -16.27 11.23
C VAL A 317 16.29 -17.67 11.67
N GLU A 318 15.53 -17.82 12.76
CA GLU A 318 15.03 -19.10 13.24
C GLU A 318 14.03 -19.72 12.27
N GLU A 319 13.14 -18.93 11.70
CA GLU A 319 12.20 -19.37 10.66
C GLU A 319 12.96 -19.97 9.48
N VAL A 320 14.00 -19.27 8.97
CA VAL A 320 14.82 -19.76 7.87
C VAL A 320 15.58 -21.05 8.24
N LYS A 321 16.10 -21.16 9.47
CA LYS A 321 16.79 -22.37 9.93
C LYS A 321 15.87 -23.57 10.03
N ASN A 322 14.64 -23.34 10.48
CA ASN A 322 13.65 -24.40 10.69
C ASN A 322 12.90 -24.79 9.41
N THR A 323 12.99 -23.96 8.36
CA THR A 323 12.35 -24.23 7.07
C THR A 323 13.24 -25.14 6.24
N PRO A 324 12.70 -26.22 5.63
CA PRO A 324 13.49 -27.10 4.77
C PRO A 324 14.24 -26.35 3.67
N LEU A 325 15.35 -26.91 3.17
CA LEU A 325 16.17 -26.33 2.09
C LEU A 325 15.36 -26.03 0.81
N ASP A 326 14.22 -26.68 0.65
CA ASP A 326 13.33 -26.61 -0.51
C ASP A 326 12.21 -25.55 -0.39
N SER A 327 12.35 -24.52 0.40
CA SER A 327 11.25 -23.60 0.64
C SER A 327 11.32 -22.26 -0.10
N GLY A 328 10.18 -21.82 -0.59
CA GLY A 328 9.89 -20.45 -1.02
C GLY A 328 10.57 -20.02 -2.32
N VAL A 329 11.62 -19.19 -2.22
CA VAL A 329 12.28 -18.58 -3.39
C VAL A 329 13.01 -19.64 -4.23
N ASP A 330 13.65 -20.63 -3.59
CA ASP A 330 14.42 -21.67 -4.28
C ASP A 330 13.50 -22.63 -5.05
N ASN A 331 12.36 -23.01 -4.49
CA ASN A 331 11.35 -23.82 -5.19
C ASN A 331 10.73 -23.05 -6.37
N THR A 332 10.47 -21.76 -6.18
CA THR A 332 9.96 -20.91 -7.25
C THR A 332 11.00 -20.75 -8.36
N ALA A 333 12.27 -20.53 -8.01
CA ALA A 333 13.37 -20.46 -8.97
C ALA A 333 13.61 -21.81 -9.66
N GLY A 334 13.55 -22.92 -8.91
CA GLY A 334 13.66 -24.28 -9.45
C GLY A 334 12.52 -24.61 -10.43
N ALA A 335 11.28 -24.29 -10.08
CA ALA A 335 10.14 -24.45 -10.98
C ALA A 335 10.28 -23.55 -12.24
N LEU A 336 10.74 -22.32 -12.07
CA LEU A 336 10.98 -21.40 -13.19
C LEU A 336 12.15 -21.86 -14.09
N SER A 337 13.16 -22.54 -13.56
CA SER A 337 14.29 -23.06 -14.34
C SER A 337 13.90 -24.19 -15.31
N MET A 338 12.82 -24.93 -15.03
CA MET A 338 12.26 -25.95 -15.90
C MET A 338 11.42 -25.40 -17.04
N VAL A 339 11.07 -24.09 -16.97
CA VAL A 339 10.22 -23.46 -17.97
C VAL A 339 11.07 -23.07 -19.20
N PRO A 340 10.60 -23.33 -20.45
CA PRO A 340 11.31 -22.88 -21.66
C PRO A 340 11.59 -21.37 -21.61
N GLY A 341 12.79 -20.96 -22.01
CA GLY A 341 13.26 -19.58 -21.88
C GLY A 341 12.33 -18.52 -22.49
N VAL A 342 11.62 -18.83 -23.58
CA VAL A 342 10.63 -17.95 -24.20
C VAL A 342 9.44 -17.70 -23.27
N VAL A 343 8.94 -18.77 -22.62
CA VAL A 343 7.83 -18.67 -21.66
C VAL A 343 8.29 -17.94 -20.40
N LEU A 344 9.50 -18.22 -19.92
CA LEU A 344 10.08 -17.49 -18.78
C LEU A 344 10.21 -15.99 -19.08
N LYS A 345 10.67 -15.61 -20.25
CA LYS A 345 10.75 -14.21 -20.70
C LYS A 345 9.37 -13.55 -20.71
N PHE A 346 8.35 -14.25 -21.18
CA PHE A 346 6.96 -13.76 -21.14
C PHE A 346 6.44 -13.60 -19.70
N VAL A 347 6.68 -14.58 -18.82
CA VAL A 347 6.28 -14.51 -17.41
C VAL A 347 6.94 -13.33 -16.72
N VAL A 348 8.25 -13.13 -16.89
CA VAL A 348 8.98 -11.99 -16.32
C VAL A 348 8.45 -10.66 -16.88
N TRP A 349 8.16 -10.59 -18.18
CA TRP A 349 7.54 -9.43 -18.80
C TRP A 349 6.16 -9.14 -18.19
N LEU A 350 5.33 -10.16 -18.02
CA LEU A 350 4.00 -10.04 -17.40
C LEU A 350 4.09 -9.57 -15.94
N ILE A 351 5.02 -10.11 -15.15
CA ILE A 351 5.28 -9.67 -13.77
C ILE A 351 5.65 -8.18 -13.76
N LYS A 352 6.56 -7.75 -14.64
CA LYS A 352 6.93 -6.33 -14.76
C LYS A 352 5.75 -5.43 -15.16
N LEU A 353 4.90 -5.91 -16.06
CA LEU A 353 3.70 -5.19 -16.48
C LEU A 353 2.69 -5.04 -15.33
N LEU A 354 2.43 -6.13 -14.60
CA LEU A 354 1.55 -6.10 -13.43
C LEU A 354 2.12 -5.21 -12.32
N ASP A 355 3.44 -5.27 -12.08
CA ASP A 355 4.11 -4.39 -11.12
C ASP A 355 4.01 -2.91 -11.54
N TYR A 356 4.19 -2.62 -12.81
CA TYR A 356 4.06 -1.26 -13.35
C TYR A 356 2.70 -0.64 -13.02
N PHE A 357 1.62 -1.41 -13.08
CA PHE A 357 0.26 -0.96 -12.76
C PHE A 357 -0.14 -1.15 -11.29
N GLY A 358 0.75 -1.67 -10.43
CA GLY A 358 0.46 -1.95 -9.02
C GLY A 358 -0.53 -3.09 -8.81
N LEU A 359 -0.61 -4.02 -9.75
CA LEU A 359 -1.53 -5.16 -9.75
C LEU A 359 -0.91 -6.45 -9.20
N LEU A 360 0.36 -6.42 -8.77
CA LEU A 360 0.98 -7.59 -8.15
C LEU A 360 0.27 -7.95 -6.85
N PRO A 361 -0.07 -9.23 -6.66
CA PRO A 361 -0.64 -9.72 -5.40
C PRO A 361 0.33 -9.52 -4.23
N LYS A 362 -0.23 -9.23 -3.04
CA LYS A 362 0.57 -8.98 -1.83
C LYS A 362 1.55 -10.12 -1.53
N PHE A 363 1.14 -11.38 -1.69
CA PHE A 363 2.02 -12.51 -1.42
C PHE A 363 3.28 -12.54 -2.30
N LEU A 364 3.17 -12.14 -3.59
CA LEU A 364 4.34 -12.04 -4.48
C LEU A 364 5.28 -10.89 -4.08
N LEU A 365 4.72 -9.78 -3.61
CA LEU A 365 5.52 -8.67 -3.07
C LEU A 365 6.26 -9.08 -1.80
N GLU A 366 5.63 -9.88 -0.93
CA GLU A 366 6.24 -10.36 0.32
C GLU A 366 7.41 -11.34 0.07
N ILE A 367 7.25 -12.31 -0.82
CA ILE A 367 8.32 -13.28 -1.11
C ILE A 367 9.41 -12.71 -2.02
N SER A 368 9.15 -11.60 -2.72
CA SER A 368 10.10 -11.02 -3.66
C SER A 368 11.22 -10.27 -2.94
N PRO A 369 12.48 -10.62 -3.15
CA PRO A 369 13.63 -9.89 -2.60
C PRO A 369 13.86 -8.55 -3.29
N PHE A 370 13.17 -8.29 -4.41
CA PHE A 370 13.32 -7.08 -5.22
C PHE A 370 12.34 -5.97 -4.84
N HIS A 371 11.41 -6.24 -3.92
CA HIS A 371 10.42 -5.29 -3.41
C HIS A 371 10.67 -5.07 -1.92
N ALA A 372 11.44 -4.04 -1.61
CA ALA A 372 11.81 -3.69 -0.23
C ALA A 372 12.29 -2.24 -0.14
N SER A 373 12.40 -1.71 1.08
CA SER A 373 12.99 -0.40 1.34
C SER A 373 14.51 -0.40 1.10
N VAL A 374 15.18 -1.46 1.52
CA VAL A 374 16.65 -1.55 1.43
C VAL A 374 17.12 -3.01 1.47
N TYR A 375 18.17 -3.29 0.73
CA TYR A 375 18.90 -4.55 0.80
C TYR A 375 20.21 -4.35 1.54
N PHE A 376 20.46 -5.19 2.53
CA PHE A 376 21.71 -5.20 3.28
C PHE A 376 22.52 -6.45 2.96
N THR A 377 23.83 -6.28 2.81
CA THR A 377 24.76 -7.41 2.76
C THR A 377 25.96 -7.17 3.67
N SER A 378 26.36 -8.21 4.38
CA SER A 378 27.53 -8.15 5.28
C SER A 378 28.70 -8.88 4.65
N MET A 379 29.68 -8.14 4.17
CA MET A 379 30.97 -8.68 3.72
C MET A 379 31.93 -8.91 4.88
N GLY A 380 31.62 -8.32 6.06
CA GLY A 380 32.43 -8.47 7.27
C GLY A 380 32.52 -9.89 7.79
N SER A 381 31.50 -10.74 7.56
CA SER A 381 31.56 -12.17 7.88
C SER A 381 32.53 -12.95 6.99
N LEU A 382 32.80 -12.44 5.80
CA LEU A 382 33.74 -13.02 4.82
C LEU A 382 35.16 -12.44 4.98
N GLY A 383 35.37 -11.45 5.85
CA GLY A 383 36.65 -10.81 6.08
C GLY A 383 37.14 -9.88 4.96
N ILE A 384 36.20 -9.43 4.09
CA ILE A 384 36.54 -8.57 2.94
C ILE A 384 35.92 -7.17 3.09
N GLU A 385 36.43 -6.25 2.28
CA GLU A 385 35.90 -4.90 2.16
C GLU A 385 34.52 -4.90 1.48
N PRO A 386 33.71 -3.84 1.68
CA PRO A 386 32.42 -3.75 1.03
C PRO A 386 32.58 -3.55 -0.48
N VAL A 387 31.58 -3.99 -1.24
CA VAL A 387 31.52 -3.82 -2.69
C VAL A 387 30.28 -3.03 -3.07
N TYR A 388 30.31 -2.35 -4.21
CA TYR A 388 29.10 -1.76 -4.78
C TYR A 388 28.26 -2.83 -5.46
N HIS A 389 26.99 -2.89 -5.11
CA HIS A 389 26.01 -3.74 -5.77
C HIS A 389 25.17 -2.92 -6.74
N HIS A 390 24.67 -3.58 -7.78
CA HIS A 390 23.71 -2.95 -8.70
C HIS A 390 22.28 -2.96 -8.12
N LEU A 391 21.49 -1.96 -8.50
CA LEU A 391 20.03 -2.00 -8.30
C LEU A 391 19.37 -2.77 -9.45
N TYR A 392 18.44 -3.65 -9.11
CA TYR A 392 17.71 -4.45 -10.11
C TYR A 392 16.64 -3.62 -10.81
N ASN A 393 16.47 -3.81 -12.13
CA ASN A 393 15.37 -3.22 -12.89
C ASN A 393 14.03 -3.96 -12.70
N LEU A 394 14.02 -5.05 -11.92
CA LEU A 394 12.82 -5.73 -11.45
C LEU A 394 12.54 -5.30 -10.00
N GLY A 395 11.27 -5.05 -9.69
CA GLY A 395 10.86 -4.63 -8.36
C GLY A 395 11.02 -3.12 -8.11
N ASN A 396 11.06 -2.72 -6.84
CA ASN A 396 10.98 -1.31 -6.44
C ASN A 396 12.08 -0.86 -5.47
N MET A 397 13.00 -1.74 -5.09
CA MET A 397 14.02 -1.48 -4.07
C MET A 397 14.97 -0.35 -4.49
N PRO A 398 15.03 0.77 -3.72
CA PRO A 398 15.77 1.96 -4.12
C PRO A 398 17.20 2.01 -3.56
N LEU A 399 17.56 1.15 -2.60
CA LEU A 399 18.81 1.25 -1.88
C LEU A 399 19.43 -0.13 -1.63
N PHE A 400 20.71 -0.26 -1.98
CA PHE A 400 21.53 -1.42 -1.65
C PHE A 400 22.72 -0.97 -0.78
N CYS A 401 22.92 -1.61 0.38
CA CYS A 401 23.95 -1.28 1.34
C CYS A 401 24.83 -2.49 1.61
N ALA A 402 26.13 -2.34 1.37
CA ALA A 402 27.14 -3.34 1.73
C ALA A 402 28.06 -2.79 2.80
N PHE A 403 28.28 -3.52 3.87
CA PHE A 403 29.25 -3.16 4.90
C PHE A 403 30.35 -4.22 5.04
N GLY A 404 31.58 -3.73 5.17
CA GLY A 404 32.78 -4.55 5.17
C GLY A 404 33.21 -5.06 6.56
N CYS A 405 34.39 -5.58 6.62
CA CYS A 405 35.04 -5.98 7.88
C CYS A 405 35.37 -4.77 8.76
N LYS A 406 35.46 -5.02 10.06
CA LYS A 406 35.91 -4.00 11.03
C LYS A 406 37.40 -3.76 10.87
N ARG A 407 37.78 -2.52 10.70
CA ARG A 407 39.21 -2.12 10.69
C ARG A 407 39.57 -1.22 11.89
N LYS A 408 40.81 -1.20 12.23
CA LYS A 408 41.36 -0.37 13.30
C LYS A 408 42.22 0.73 12.69
N GLU A 409 42.09 1.94 13.18
CA GLU A 409 42.90 3.08 12.82
C GLU A 409 43.52 3.70 14.07
N MET A 410 44.78 4.08 13.96
CA MET A 410 45.48 4.89 14.97
C MET A 410 45.33 6.35 14.59
N GLN A 411 44.75 7.15 15.48
CA GLN A 411 44.55 8.58 15.27
C GLN A 411 45.38 9.38 16.27
N LEU A 412 46.16 10.30 15.73
CA LEU A 412 46.88 11.27 16.53
C LEU A 412 45.91 12.34 17.04
N GLN A 413 45.92 12.59 18.35
CA GLN A 413 45.14 13.64 18.98
C GLN A 413 45.90 14.96 19.04
N GLU A 414 45.19 16.06 19.29
CA GLU A 414 45.80 17.40 19.44
C GLU A 414 46.83 17.48 20.58
N ASP A 415 46.68 16.66 21.62
CA ASP A 415 47.62 16.55 22.75
C ASP A 415 48.85 15.69 22.48
N GLY A 416 49.00 15.18 21.25
CA GLY A 416 50.08 14.28 20.85
C GLY A 416 49.87 12.82 21.24
N SER A 417 48.77 12.46 21.91
CA SER A 417 48.43 11.06 22.21
C SER A 417 47.93 10.34 20.98
N VAL A 418 48.11 9.01 20.95
CA VAL A 418 47.57 8.17 19.88
C VAL A 418 46.45 7.31 20.44
N ILE A 419 45.26 7.41 19.85
CA ILE A 419 44.12 6.58 20.21
C ILE A 419 43.79 5.61 19.08
N GLN A 420 43.37 4.40 19.45
CA GLN A 420 42.89 3.40 18.50
C GLN A 420 41.39 3.53 18.37
N ARG A 421 40.91 3.80 17.16
CA ARG A 421 39.50 3.80 16.81
C ARG A 421 39.16 2.63 15.89
N LYS A 422 37.90 2.24 15.89
CA LYS A 422 37.38 1.17 15.01
C LYS A 422 36.42 1.76 14.02
N TYR A 423 36.53 1.29 12.80
CA TYR A 423 35.68 1.70 11.68
C TYR A 423 35.09 0.49 10.96
N VAL A 424 33.96 0.74 10.31
CA VAL A 424 33.41 -0.12 9.27
C VAL A 424 33.18 0.74 8.05
N ASP A 425 33.63 0.26 6.91
CA ASP A 425 33.41 0.93 5.64
C ASP A 425 32.12 0.39 5.02
N VAL A 426 31.33 1.30 4.45
CA VAL A 426 30.01 1.03 3.89
C VAL A 426 29.96 1.58 2.48
N LYS A 427 29.54 0.76 1.54
CA LYS A 427 29.25 1.16 0.17
C LYS A 427 27.78 1.05 -0.12
N LEU A 428 27.23 2.12 -0.67
CA LEU A 428 25.81 2.24 -0.96
C LEU A 428 25.62 2.56 -2.43
N ASN A 429 24.63 1.90 -3.00
CA ASN A 429 24.08 2.24 -4.29
C ASN A 429 22.63 2.65 -4.08
N VAL A 430 22.27 3.85 -4.54
CA VAL A 430 20.97 4.47 -4.27
C VAL A 430 20.33 4.98 -5.55
N ASP A 431 19.01 5.01 -5.58
CA ASP A 431 18.20 5.54 -6.67
C ASP A 431 18.00 7.05 -6.48
N GLU A 432 18.62 7.88 -7.34
CA GLU A 432 18.53 9.35 -7.27
C GLU A 432 17.11 9.88 -7.45
N ARG A 433 16.24 9.12 -8.09
CA ARG A 433 14.87 9.55 -8.37
C ARG A 433 14.00 9.71 -7.15
N ILE A 434 14.35 9.07 -6.02
CA ILE A 434 13.56 9.17 -4.77
C ILE A 434 13.85 10.44 -3.98
N VAL A 435 15.12 10.84 -3.90
CA VAL A 435 15.62 12.06 -3.26
C VAL A 435 16.95 12.46 -3.89
N ASP A 436 17.33 13.73 -3.76
CA ASP A 436 18.57 14.27 -4.26
C ASP A 436 19.78 13.96 -3.35
N GLY A 437 20.97 14.27 -3.85
CA GLY A 437 22.22 14.05 -3.13
C GLY A 437 22.35 14.86 -1.84
N PHE A 438 21.73 16.05 -1.76
CA PHE A 438 21.72 16.86 -0.55
C PHE A 438 20.94 16.18 0.58
N TYR A 439 19.80 15.59 0.25
CA TYR A 439 18.99 14.84 1.21
C TYR A 439 19.73 13.59 1.71
N TYR A 440 20.41 12.86 0.82
CA TYR A 440 21.27 11.73 1.21
C TYR A 440 22.41 12.17 2.13
N ALA A 441 23.10 13.28 1.83
CA ALA A 441 24.17 13.79 2.68
C ALA A 441 23.67 14.13 4.09
N GLY A 442 22.49 14.74 4.19
CA GLY A 442 21.83 15.00 5.47
C GLY A 442 21.51 13.72 6.24
N PHE A 443 20.99 12.71 5.56
CA PHE A 443 20.71 11.40 6.13
C PHE A 443 21.97 10.73 6.68
N PHE A 444 23.05 10.64 5.90
CA PHE A 444 24.30 10.00 6.34
C PHE A 444 24.94 10.73 7.52
N LYS A 445 24.94 12.07 7.50
CA LYS A 445 25.42 12.86 8.64
C LYS A 445 24.63 12.55 9.90
N HIS A 446 23.32 12.40 9.80
CA HIS A 446 22.47 12.06 10.93
C HIS A 446 22.67 10.61 11.37
N PHE A 447 22.76 9.67 10.45
CA PHE A 447 23.03 8.27 10.71
C PHE A 447 24.36 8.08 11.49
N LYS A 448 25.45 8.75 11.07
CA LYS A 448 26.74 8.72 11.77
C LYS A 448 26.62 9.25 13.22
N ARG A 449 25.80 10.29 13.47
CA ARG A 449 25.55 10.78 14.84
C ARG A 449 24.84 9.74 15.71
N ILE A 450 23.86 9.01 15.14
CA ILE A 450 23.19 7.94 15.86
C ILE A 450 24.18 6.83 16.19
N MET A 451 25.04 6.45 15.24
CA MET A 451 26.08 5.42 15.45
C MET A 451 27.14 5.83 16.49
N ALA A 452 27.39 7.13 16.67
CA ALA A 452 28.29 7.64 17.71
C ALA A 452 27.69 7.50 19.12
N HIS A 453 26.34 7.49 19.25
CA HIS A 453 25.59 7.40 20.49
C HIS A 453 24.56 6.25 20.44
N PRO A 454 25.02 4.99 20.36
CA PRO A 454 24.15 3.84 20.15
C PRO A 454 23.23 3.52 21.33
N GLU A 455 23.53 4.03 22.53
CA GLU A 455 22.70 3.93 23.72
C GLU A 455 21.29 4.55 23.54
N ASN A 456 21.16 5.56 22.68
CA ASN A 456 19.88 6.18 22.34
C ASN A 456 18.94 5.25 21.56
N LEU A 457 19.43 4.11 21.11
CA LEU A 457 18.62 3.10 20.40
C LEU A 457 17.80 2.23 21.34
N ASP A 458 18.02 2.32 22.64
CA ASP A 458 17.28 1.56 23.65
C ASP A 458 15.88 2.11 23.92
N THR A 459 15.63 3.36 23.55
CA THR A 459 14.33 4.02 23.72
C THR A 459 13.69 4.33 22.37
N ALA A 460 12.37 4.39 22.32
CA ALA A 460 11.66 4.83 21.13
C ALA A 460 11.98 6.31 20.79
N PRO A 461 11.91 6.74 19.52
CA PRO A 461 12.14 8.12 19.13
C PRO A 461 11.09 9.07 19.73
N GLU A 462 11.51 10.25 20.15
CA GLU A 462 10.62 11.29 20.65
C GLU A 462 9.80 11.95 19.53
N GLU A 463 10.43 12.13 18.37
CA GLU A 463 9.83 12.78 17.21
C GLU A 463 9.93 11.91 15.96
N ILE A 464 8.84 11.84 15.21
CA ILE A 464 8.78 11.16 13.92
C ILE A 464 8.17 12.10 12.89
N LEU A 465 8.97 12.51 11.92
CA LEU A 465 8.50 13.30 10.78
C LEU A 465 7.81 12.37 9.76
N ASN A 466 6.69 12.82 9.22
CA ASN A 466 6.04 12.13 8.13
C ASN A 466 6.54 12.64 6.79
N ASP A 467 6.56 11.78 5.79
CA ASP A 467 6.83 12.18 4.42
C ASP A 467 5.66 13.02 3.89
N ILE A 468 5.97 13.89 2.94
CA ILE A 468 4.97 14.73 2.24
C ILE A 468 3.91 13.87 1.57
N ASP A 469 2.76 14.50 1.28
CA ASP A 469 1.61 13.80 0.68
C ASP A 469 1.70 13.75 -0.86
#